data_b8781f695fe8d45cddc29593b9a65afa
#
_entry.id   b8781f695fe8d45cddc29593b9a65afa
#
_cell.length_a   1.000
_cell.length_b   1.000
_cell.length_c   1.000
_cell.angle_alpha   90.00
_cell.angle_beta   90.00
_cell.angle_gamma   90.00
#
_symmetry.space_group_name_H-M   'P 1'
#
loop_
_entity.id
_entity.type
_entity.pdbx_description
1 polymer ?
#
loop_
_entity_poly.entity_id
_entity_poly.type
_entity_poly.pdbx_seq_one_letter_code
_entity_poly.pdbx_strand_id
1 'polypeptide(L)'
;MQKKIFITVALCLSICTVKAQKIPDSLAQDFRNFLAKNFSMYRTVNLNWETKWAHNYTFTQDGNELEKGKRRDLHKISFSTMIPVLKLKKVSLYANVQYRSYQFDAIEKTHSATSAIFSQDGYDYFAGGLNGTYYINVFNKPLALSASVIADGWDKGFGKVQGLLSAVMIFKHTKTTTFTAGIMGMTLFSSIPIMPVISYWHRFNNPNLSVDITMPSQFYMRYQLNSHRFPPELP
;
A
#
# COMPACT_ATOMS: atom_id res chain seq x y z
N MET A 1 20.18 -23.06 -14.51
CA MET A 1 19.20 -22.22 -13.75
C MET A 1 18.18 -23.05 -12.96
N GLN A 2 17.67 -24.18 -13.44
CA GLN A 2 16.67 -25.01 -12.75
C GLN A 2 17.08 -25.52 -11.36
N LYS A 3 18.34 -25.93 -11.14
CA LYS A 3 18.81 -26.42 -9.81
C LYS A 3 18.73 -25.37 -8.69
N LYS A 4 18.94 -24.08 -9.00
CA LYS A 4 18.85 -23.00 -7.98
C LYS A 4 17.42 -22.73 -7.55
N ILE A 5 16.46 -22.86 -8.46
CA ILE A 5 15.03 -22.70 -8.16
C ILE A 5 14.53 -23.82 -7.23
N PHE A 6 14.99 -25.07 -7.47
CA PHE A 6 14.60 -26.21 -6.62
C PHE A 6 15.11 -26.08 -5.18
N ILE A 7 16.33 -25.59 -5.00
CA ILE A 7 16.91 -25.38 -3.64
C ILE A 7 16.15 -24.27 -2.91
N THR A 8 15.76 -23.20 -3.59
CA THR A 8 15.00 -22.10 -2.98
C THR A 8 13.59 -22.55 -2.58
N VAL A 9 12.91 -23.34 -3.43
CA VAL A 9 11.58 -23.91 -3.11
C VAL A 9 11.67 -24.92 -1.98
N ALA A 10 12.69 -25.79 -1.96
CA ALA A 10 12.91 -26.74 -0.87
C ALA A 10 13.24 -26.04 0.47
N LEU A 11 14.00 -24.94 0.45
CA LEU A 11 14.28 -24.12 1.63
C LEU A 11 13.01 -23.43 2.16
N CYS A 12 12.14 -22.95 1.27
CA CYS A 12 10.84 -22.37 1.65
C CYS A 12 9.89 -23.43 2.24
N LEU A 13 9.89 -24.65 1.73
CA LEU A 13 9.06 -25.76 2.24
C LEU A 13 9.55 -26.29 3.59
N SER A 14 10.86 -26.29 3.86
CA SER A 14 11.40 -26.74 5.16
C SER A 14 11.10 -25.76 6.30
N ILE A 15 10.85 -24.48 6.03
CA ILE A 15 10.41 -23.49 7.02
C ILE A 15 8.97 -23.76 7.49
N CYS A 16 8.15 -24.44 6.67
CA CYS A 16 6.76 -24.76 7.01
C CYS A 16 6.59 -25.84 8.09
N THR A 17 7.65 -26.56 8.47
CA THR A 17 7.60 -27.62 9.50
C THR A 17 7.86 -27.12 10.93
N VAL A 18 8.13 -25.86 11.14
CA VAL A 18 8.21 -25.26 12.48
C VAL A 18 6.85 -25.42 13.15
N LYS A 19 6.79 -26.19 14.25
CA LYS A 19 5.57 -26.38 15.05
C LYS A 19 4.99 -25.01 15.37
N ALA A 20 3.91 -24.67 14.70
CA ALA A 20 3.20 -23.38 14.89
C ALA A 20 2.61 -23.39 16.31
N GLN A 21 3.24 -22.69 17.23
CA GLN A 21 2.64 -22.41 18.55
C GLN A 21 1.33 -21.65 18.30
N LYS A 22 0.30 -21.97 19.10
CA LYS A 22 -1.03 -21.35 18.95
C LYS A 22 -0.91 -19.82 19.10
N ILE A 23 -1.12 -19.11 18.02
CA ILE A 23 -1.38 -17.66 18.06
C ILE A 23 -2.68 -17.50 18.83
N PRO A 24 -2.80 -16.61 19.84
CA PRO A 24 -4.11 -16.17 20.29
C PRO A 24 -4.88 -15.66 19.06
N ASP A 25 -6.00 -16.29 18.74
CA ASP A 25 -6.82 -15.94 17.57
C ASP A 25 -7.21 -14.44 17.55
N SER A 26 -7.27 -13.83 18.75
CA SER A 26 -7.50 -12.41 18.96
C SER A 26 -6.42 -11.51 18.34
N LEU A 27 -5.13 -11.85 18.43
CA LEU A 27 -4.05 -10.93 18.06
C LEU A 27 -4.02 -10.61 16.55
N ALA A 28 -4.23 -11.63 15.71
CA ALA A 28 -4.29 -11.41 14.25
C ALA A 28 -5.54 -10.62 13.85
N GLN A 29 -6.65 -10.81 14.55
CA GLN A 29 -7.88 -10.06 14.32
C GLN A 29 -7.75 -8.63 14.85
N ASP A 30 -7.21 -8.43 16.03
CA ASP A 30 -6.94 -7.11 16.61
C ASP A 30 -6.00 -6.30 15.72
N PHE A 31 -4.97 -6.93 15.18
CA PHE A 31 -4.06 -6.27 14.24
C PHE A 31 -4.76 -5.89 12.92
N ARG A 32 -5.63 -6.74 12.36
CA ARG A 32 -6.43 -6.39 11.17
C ARG A 32 -7.38 -5.22 11.44
N ASN A 33 -8.07 -5.24 12.57
CA ASN A 33 -8.95 -4.17 12.99
C ASN A 33 -8.18 -2.86 13.19
N PHE A 34 -6.98 -2.94 13.78
CA PHE A 34 -6.07 -1.82 13.91
C PHE A 34 -5.67 -1.24 12.54
N LEU A 35 -5.30 -2.09 11.57
CA LEU A 35 -4.96 -1.66 10.21
C LEU A 35 -6.14 -0.96 9.52
N ALA A 36 -7.33 -1.56 9.55
CA ALA A 36 -8.53 -0.98 8.94
C ALA A 36 -8.94 0.36 9.57
N LYS A 37 -8.75 0.52 10.88
CA LYS A 37 -9.08 1.74 11.61
C LYS A 37 -8.09 2.88 11.32
N ASN A 38 -6.81 2.59 11.27
CA ASN A 38 -5.76 3.61 11.23
C ASN A 38 -5.24 3.90 9.82
N PHE A 39 -5.41 2.97 8.90
CA PHE A 39 -4.88 3.10 7.53
C PHE A 39 -5.99 2.97 6.50
N SER A 40 -6.24 4.05 5.76
CA SER A 40 -7.33 4.11 4.76
C SER A 40 -7.23 3.03 3.68
N MET A 41 -6.01 2.63 3.31
CA MET A 41 -5.76 1.60 2.30
C MET A 41 -6.31 0.20 2.68
N TYR A 42 -6.55 -0.05 3.96
CA TYR A 42 -7.12 -1.31 4.46
C TYR A 42 -8.63 -1.24 4.71
N ARG A 43 -9.27 -0.11 4.40
CA ARG A 43 -10.73 0.03 4.49
C ARG A 43 -11.39 -0.67 3.32
N THR A 44 -12.60 -1.18 3.56
CA THR A 44 -13.40 -1.85 2.53
C THR A 44 -13.70 -0.93 1.35
N VAL A 45 -13.98 0.35 1.61
CA VAL A 45 -14.19 1.37 0.58
C VAL A 45 -13.40 2.61 0.95
N ASN A 46 -12.72 3.17 -0.02
CA ASN A 46 -11.98 4.41 0.11
C ASN A 46 -12.24 5.28 -1.13
N LEU A 47 -12.71 6.50 -0.90
CA LEU A 47 -12.86 7.53 -1.91
C LEU A 47 -11.96 8.69 -1.52
N ASN A 48 -11.11 9.14 -2.43
CA ASN A 48 -10.21 10.26 -2.20
C ASN A 48 -10.29 11.22 -3.38
N TRP A 49 -10.41 12.49 -3.07
CA TRP A 49 -10.32 13.59 -4.03
C TRP A 49 -9.10 14.45 -3.66
N GLU A 50 -8.24 14.65 -4.63
CA GLU A 50 -7.01 15.43 -4.50
C GLU A 50 -7.01 16.51 -5.57
N THR A 51 -6.75 17.75 -5.17
CA THR A 51 -6.56 18.88 -6.08
C THR A 51 -5.16 19.42 -5.86
N LYS A 52 -4.41 19.58 -6.94
CA LYS A 52 -3.13 20.30 -6.96
C LYS A 52 -3.30 21.56 -7.76
N TRP A 53 -3.00 22.67 -7.13
CA TRP A 53 -3.09 24.00 -7.73
C TRP A 53 -2.05 24.19 -8.84
N ALA A 54 -2.32 25.13 -9.71
CA ALA A 54 -1.43 25.50 -10.79
C ALA A 54 -0.02 25.86 -10.28
N HIS A 55 1.00 25.31 -10.91
CA HIS A 55 2.40 25.55 -10.58
C HIS A 55 3.27 25.56 -11.83
N ASN A 56 4.38 26.30 -11.75
CA ASN A 56 5.40 26.26 -12.79
C ASN A 56 6.21 24.96 -12.66
N TYR A 57 6.61 24.41 -13.80
CA TYR A 57 7.53 23.28 -13.85
C TYR A 57 8.69 23.57 -14.79
N THR A 58 9.81 22.96 -14.50
CA THR A 58 10.99 22.94 -15.37
C THR A 58 11.45 21.50 -15.49
N PHE A 59 11.57 21.00 -16.69
CA PHE A 59 12.13 19.68 -16.96
C PHE A 59 13.57 19.83 -17.38
N THR A 60 14.49 19.20 -16.65
CA THR A 60 15.92 19.21 -16.93
C THR A 60 16.40 17.78 -17.17
N GLN A 61 17.27 17.60 -18.18
CA GLN A 61 17.96 16.34 -18.44
C GLN A 61 19.44 16.64 -18.59
N ASP A 62 20.28 15.88 -17.90
CA ASP A 62 21.75 16.03 -17.90
C ASP A 62 22.21 17.48 -17.59
N GLY A 63 21.46 18.17 -16.72
CA GLY A 63 21.76 19.56 -16.33
C GLY A 63 21.28 20.63 -17.31
N ASN A 64 20.73 20.25 -18.45
CA ASN A 64 20.18 21.19 -19.45
C ASN A 64 18.65 21.31 -19.26
N GLU A 65 18.14 22.56 -19.28
CA GLU A 65 16.72 22.82 -19.30
C GLU A 65 16.14 22.42 -20.67
N LEU A 66 15.28 21.40 -20.70
CA LEU A 66 14.64 20.92 -21.93
C LEU A 66 13.27 21.56 -22.13
N GLU A 67 12.57 21.85 -21.05
CA GLU A 67 11.22 22.36 -21.12
C GLU A 67 10.88 23.16 -19.85
N LYS A 68 10.16 24.25 -20.03
CA LYS A 68 9.60 25.07 -18.96
C LYS A 68 8.17 25.43 -19.29
N GLY A 69 7.29 25.27 -18.32
CA GLY A 69 5.89 25.58 -18.53
C GLY A 69 5.14 25.86 -17.24
N LYS A 70 3.86 26.16 -17.39
CA LYS A 70 2.94 26.30 -16.27
C LYS A 70 1.88 25.22 -16.42
N ARG A 71 1.78 24.36 -15.42
CA ARG A 71 0.71 23.38 -15.30
C ARG A 71 -0.47 24.04 -14.61
N ARG A 72 -1.66 23.91 -15.17
CA ARG A 72 -2.90 24.29 -14.51
C ARG A 72 -3.26 23.26 -13.42
N ASP A 73 -4.46 23.36 -12.90
CA ASP A 73 -4.93 22.51 -11.82
C ASP A 73 -4.97 21.04 -12.24
N LEU A 74 -4.61 20.18 -11.32
CA LEU A 74 -4.79 18.73 -11.44
C LEU A 74 -5.88 18.30 -10.47
N HIS A 75 -6.93 17.70 -10.98
CA HIS A 75 -7.94 17.03 -10.19
C HIS A 75 -7.76 15.52 -10.32
N LYS A 76 -7.70 14.86 -9.18
CA LYS A 76 -7.58 13.40 -9.11
C LYS A 76 -8.68 12.85 -8.22
N ILE A 77 -9.51 12.00 -8.78
CA ILE A 77 -10.49 11.21 -8.04
C ILE A 77 -9.96 9.78 -7.97
N SER A 78 -9.91 9.21 -6.77
CA SER A 78 -9.48 7.84 -6.58
C SER A 78 -10.55 7.09 -5.80
N PHE A 79 -10.99 6.00 -6.35
CA PHE A 79 -11.86 5.02 -5.69
C PHE A 79 -11.09 3.73 -5.51
N SER A 80 -11.15 3.13 -4.33
CA SER A 80 -10.63 1.79 -4.12
C SER A 80 -11.53 1.00 -3.19
N THR A 81 -11.64 -0.29 -3.46
CA THR A 81 -12.37 -1.21 -2.59
C THR A 81 -11.55 -2.47 -2.33
N MET A 82 -11.65 -2.98 -1.11
CA MET A 82 -11.03 -4.22 -0.67
C MET A 82 -12.14 -5.17 -0.20
N ILE A 83 -12.47 -6.11 -1.05
CA ILE A 83 -13.57 -7.06 -0.84
C ILE A 83 -13.01 -8.32 -0.18
N PRO A 84 -13.45 -8.69 1.03
CA PRO A 84 -13.03 -9.93 1.65
C PRO A 84 -13.66 -11.13 0.94
N VAL A 85 -12.82 -11.96 0.34
CA VAL A 85 -13.24 -13.20 -0.33
C VAL A 85 -13.25 -14.37 0.67
N LEU A 86 -12.22 -14.42 1.53
CA LEU A 86 -12.09 -15.47 2.55
C LEU A 86 -11.47 -14.87 3.82
N LYS A 87 -12.09 -15.16 4.97
CA LYS A 87 -11.57 -14.78 6.29
C LYS A 87 -11.58 -15.99 7.20
N LEU A 88 -10.44 -16.68 7.29
CA LEU A 88 -10.20 -17.76 8.25
C LEU A 88 -9.28 -17.26 9.38
N LYS A 89 -9.13 -18.03 10.42
CA LYS A 89 -8.27 -17.68 11.58
C LYS A 89 -6.84 -17.34 11.18
N LYS A 90 -6.23 -18.14 10.28
CA LYS A 90 -4.84 -17.98 9.85
C LYS A 90 -4.69 -17.45 8.42
N VAL A 91 -5.74 -17.44 7.63
CA VAL A 91 -5.72 -17.08 6.21
C VAL A 91 -6.73 -15.97 5.95
N SER A 92 -6.34 -14.97 5.21
CA SER A 92 -7.27 -14.00 4.64
C SER A 92 -6.98 -13.81 3.16
N LEU A 93 -8.04 -13.74 2.36
CA LEU A 93 -7.98 -13.45 0.93
C LEU A 93 -8.90 -12.27 0.65
N TYR A 94 -8.39 -11.29 -0.07
CA TYR A 94 -9.10 -10.09 -0.47
C TYR A 94 -8.97 -9.90 -1.98
N ALA A 95 -10.06 -9.50 -2.62
CA ALA A 95 -10.03 -8.90 -3.94
C ALA A 95 -9.96 -7.38 -3.78
N ASN A 96 -9.12 -6.72 -4.56
CA ASN A 96 -9.04 -5.27 -4.61
C ASN A 96 -9.40 -4.76 -6.00
N VAL A 97 -10.07 -3.63 -6.04
CA VAL A 97 -10.36 -2.90 -7.27
C VAL A 97 -10.00 -1.44 -7.02
N GLN A 98 -9.31 -0.83 -7.96
CA GLN A 98 -8.93 0.57 -7.91
C GLN A 98 -9.32 1.25 -9.22
N TYR A 99 -9.86 2.44 -9.09
CA TYR A 99 -10.10 3.37 -10.19
C TYR A 99 -9.53 4.72 -9.83
N ARG A 100 -8.84 5.35 -10.76
CA ARG A 100 -8.33 6.71 -10.60
C ARG A 100 -8.58 7.48 -11.87
N SER A 101 -9.25 8.61 -11.75
CA SER A 101 -9.42 9.57 -12.84
C SER A 101 -8.52 10.76 -12.58
N TYR A 102 -7.76 11.14 -13.57
CA TYR A 102 -6.88 12.30 -13.57
C TYR A 102 -7.39 13.26 -14.62
N GLN A 103 -7.70 14.48 -14.22
CA GLN A 103 -8.09 15.57 -15.12
C GLN A 103 -7.03 16.66 -15.06
N PHE A 104 -6.54 17.05 -16.21
CA PHE A 104 -5.51 18.07 -16.34
C PHE A 104 -6.06 19.22 -17.18
N ASP A 105 -5.90 20.44 -16.68
CA ASP A 105 -6.01 21.62 -17.54
C ASP A 105 -4.62 21.99 -18.05
N ALA A 106 -4.25 21.55 -19.24
CA ALA A 106 -3.01 21.94 -19.88
C ALA A 106 -3.14 23.33 -20.53
N ILE A 107 -2.21 24.25 -20.24
CA ILE A 107 -2.27 25.61 -20.78
C ILE A 107 -1.62 25.72 -22.15
N GLU A 108 -0.54 25.00 -22.39
CA GLU A 108 0.23 25.11 -23.62
C GLU A 108 0.60 23.71 -24.13
N LYS A 109 0.32 23.51 -25.42
CA LYS A 109 0.75 22.31 -26.15
C LYS A 109 2.22 22.48 -26.50
N THR A 110 3.10 22.07 -25.64
CA THR A 110 4.52 21.96 -25.94
C THR A 110 4.82 20.69 -26.72
N HIS A 111 5.81 20.74 -27.59
CA HIS A 111 6.09 19.68 -28.58
C HIS A 111 6.99 18.56 -28.06
N SER A 112 7.25 18.48 -26.75
CA SER A 112 8.12 17.44 -26.20
C SER A 112 7.34 16.13 -25.95
N ALA A 113 8.06 15.00 -26.00
CA ALA A 113 7.49 13.68 -25.73
C ALA A 113 6.91 13.59 -24.30
N THR A 114 7.48 14.34 -23.36
CA THR A 114 7.03 14.39 -21.97
C THR A 114 5.74 15.17 -21.83
N SER A 115 5.59 16.28 -22.56
CA SER A 115 4.37 17.09 -22.58
C SER A 115 3.22 16.38 -23.30
N ALA A 116 3.51 15.47 -24.23
CA ALA A 116 2.48 14.68 -24.91
C ALA A 116 1.66 13.81 -23.94
N ILE A 117 2.26 13.33 -22.85
CA ILE A 117 1.56 12.58 -21.80
C ILE A 117 0.59 13.50 -21.05
N PHE A 118 0.97 14.77 -20.84
CA PHE A 118 0.19 15.76 -20.08
C PHE A 118 -0.65 16.68 -20.97
N SER A 119 -0.56 16.54 -22.29
CA SER A 119 -1.36 17.32 -23.27
C SER A 119 -2.77 16.80 -23.46
N GLN A 120 -3.12 15.69 -22.81
CA GLN A 120 -4.47 15.13 -22.82
C GLN A 120 -5.28 15.75 -21.70
N ASP A 121 -6.57 15.92 -21.93
CA ASP A 121 -7.51 16.49 -20.96
C ASP A 121 -7.68 15.59 -19.70
N GLY A 122 -7.14 14.40 -19.74
CA GLY A 122 -7.12 13.46 -18.63
C GLY A 122 -6.81 12.03 -19.05
N TYR A 123 -6.75 11.16 -18.08
CA TYR A 123 -6.67 9.72 -18.28
C TYR A 123 -7.25 8.95 -17.08
N ASP A 124 -7.75 7.77 -17.38
CA ASP A 124 -8.29 6.85 -16.39
C ASP A 124 -7.36 5.66 -16.16
N TYR A 125 -7.20 5.31 -14.90
CA TYR A 125 -6.41 4.16 -14.45
C TYR A 125 -7.31 3.18 -13.75
N PHE A 126 -7.21 1.93 -14.13
CA PHE A 126 -7.91 0.81 -13.53
C PHE A 126 -6.90 -0.21 -13.02
N ALA A 127 -7.13 -0.76 -11.85
CA ALA A 127 -6.38 -1.89 -11.36
C ALA A 127 -7.29 -2.85 -10.60
N GLY A 128 -7.01 -4.13 -10.73
CA GLY A 128 -7.69 -5.18 -9.99
C GLY A 128 -6.71 -6.25 -9.57
N GLY A 129 -6.95 -6.90 -8.45
CA GLY A 129 -6.03 -7.90 -7.97
C GLY A 129 -6.55 -8.73 -6.81
N LEU A 130 -5.73 -9.69 -6.42
CA LEU A 130 -5.95 -10.55 -5.27
C LEU A 130 -4.79 -10.38 -4.29
N ASN A 131 -5.12 -10.35 -3.01
CA ASN A 131 -4.16 -10.31 -1.91
C ASN A 131 -4.48 -11.43 -0.94
N GLY A 132 -3.52 -12.32 -0.71
CA GLY A 132 -3.58 -13.37 0.29
C GLY A 132 -2.61 -13.09 1.43
N THR A 133 -3.03 -13.29 2.68
CA THR A 133 -2.16 -13.20 3.84
C THR A 133 -2.31 -14.45 4.69
N TYR A 134 -1.19 -15.04 5.06
CA TYR A 134 -1.10 -16.18 5.97
C TYR A 134 -0.37 -15.77 7.25
N TYR A 135 -0.97 -16.05 8.41
CA TYR A 135 -0.41 -15.72 9.72
C TYR A 135 0.17 -16.96 10.38
N ILE A 136 1.44 -16.87 10.78
CA ILE A 136 2.16 -17.91 11.55
C ILE A 136 2.85 -17.29 12.74
N ASN A 137 3.25 -18.12 13.70
CA ASN A 137 4.12 -17.71 14.81
C ASN A 137 5.54 -18.17 14.56
N VAL A 138 6.46 -17.23 14.65
CA VAL A 138 7.89 -17.48 14.58
C VAL A 138 8.54 -16.78 15.78
N PHE A 139 9.35 -17.51 16.56
CA PHE A 139 9.99 -16.97 17.79
C PHE A 139 9.00 -16.31 18.77
N ASN A 140 7.83 -16.91 18.97
CA ASN A 140 6.75 -16.36 19.80
C ASN A 140 6.23 -14.98 19.34
N LYS A 141 6.48 -14.61 18.08
CA LYS A 141 5.96 -13.38 17.46
C LYS A 141 5.10 -13.72 16.25
N PRO A 142 3.99 -13.01 16.03
CA PRO A 142 3.19 -13.19 14.82
C PRO A 142 3.98 -12.71 13.61
N LEU A 143 4.01 -13.53 12.57
CA LEU A 143 4.55 -13.22 11.26
C LEU A 143 3.41 -13.27 10.24
N ALA A 144 3.20 -12.20 9.50
CA ALA A 144 2.29 -12.11 8.37
C ALA A 144 3.07 -12.33 7.07
N LEU A 145 2.75 -13.39 6.36
CA LEU A 145 3.24 -13.66 5.01
C LEU A 145 2.17 -13.27 4.03
N SER A 146 2.45 -12.32 3.14
CA SER A 146 1.47 -11.84 2.16
C SER A 146 1.98 -12.00 0.74
N ALA A 147 1.04 -12.36 -0.16
CA ALA A 147 1.26 -12.40 -1.59
C ALA A 147 0.13 -11.66 -2.28
N SER A 148 0.48 -10.81 -3.24
CA SER A 148 -0.49 -10.07 -4.04
C SER A 148 -0.15 -10.18 -5.52
N VAL A 149 -1.19 -10.26 -6.34
CA VAL A 149 -1.12 -10.12 -7.79
C VAL A 149 -2.08 -9.02 -8.19
N ILE A 150 -1.58 -8.03 -8.91
CA ILE A 150 -2.34 -6.86 -9.37
C ILE A 150 -2.13 -6.74 -10.88
N ALA A 151 -3.22 -6.63 -11.62
CA ALA A 151 -3.22 -6.26 -13.01
C ALA A 151 -3.74 -4.83 -13.12
N ASP A 152 -3.07 -4.01 -13.90
CA ASP A 152 -3.46 -2.63 -14.12
C ASP A 152 -3.61 -2.30 -15.61
N GLY A 153 -4.23 -1.17 -15.88
CA GLY A 153 -4.43 -0.64 -17.22
C GLY A 153 -4.83 0.82 -17.17
N TRP A 154 -4.75 1.42 -18.34
CA TRP A 154 -5.15 2.78 -18.61
C TRP A 154 -6.23 2.77 -19.69
N ASP A 155 -6.93 3.87 -19.87
CA ASP A 155 -7.90 4.05 -20.95
C ASP A 155 -7.38 3.66 -22.36
N LYS A 156 -6.06 3.65 -22.54
CA LYS A 156 -5.38 3.26 -23.79
C LYS A 156 -5.00 1.79 -23.88
N GLY A 157 -5.27 0.99 -22.87
CA GLY A 157 -5.02 -0.45 -22.90
C GLY A 157 -4.54 -1.07 -21.60
N PHE A 158 -4.30 -2.37 -21.68
CA PHE A 158 -3.81 -3.17 -20.58
C PHE A 158 -2.36 -2.79 -20.27
N GLY A 159 -2.07 -2.54 -19.00
CA GLY A 159 -0.75 -2.20 -18.52
C GLY A 159 0.08 -3.43 -18.17
N LYS A 160 0.33 -3.64 -16.89
CA LYS A 160 1.23 -4.71 -16.39
C LYS A 160 0.55 -5.56 -15.34
N VAL A 161 1.00 -6.82 -15.26
CA VAL A 161 0.73 -7.67 -14.12
C VAL A 161 1.91 -7.57 -13.16
N GLN A 162 1.61 -7.27 -11.91
CA GLN A 162 2.59 -7.02 -10.87
C GLN A 162 2.38 -8.00 -9.72
N GLY A 163 3.47 -8.55 -9.21
CA GLY A 163 3.47 -9.38 -8.02
C GLY A 163 4.14 -8.65 -6.86
N LEU A 164 3.60 -8.85 -5.66
CA LEU A 164 4.19 -8.38 -4.41
C LEU A 164 4.21 -9.54 -3.42
N LEU A 165 5.35 -9.75 -2.78
CA LEU A 165 5.51 -10.68 -1.67
C LEU A 165 6.00 -9.92 -0.45
N SER A 166 5.50 -10.25 0.72
CA SER A 166 6.01 -9.64 1.96
C SER A 166 6.00 -10.63 3.12
N ALA A 167 6.95 -10.41 4.03
CA ALA A 167 7.04 -11.11 5.30
C ALA A 167 7.26 -10.06 6.40
N VAL A 168 6.24 -9.82 7.22
CA VAL A 168 6.24 -8.76 8.24
C VAL A 168 5.97 -9.37 9.61
N MET A 169 6.90 -9.19 10.53
CA MET A 169 6.80 -9.64 11.93
C MET A 169 6.23 -8.53 12.80
N ILE A 170 5.30 -8.88 13.67
CA ILE A 170 4.70 -7.98 14.64
C ILE A 170 5.46 -8.12 15.96
N PHE A 171 6.36 -7.17 16.25
CA PHE A 171 7.18 -7.19 17.47
C PHE A 171 6.42 -6.70 18.69
N LYS A 172 5.58 -5.69 18.52
CA LYS A 172 4.75 -5.11 19.56
C LYS A 172 3.40 -4.68 18.98
N HIS A 173 2.33 -5.04 19.67
CA HIS A 173 0.99 -4.54 19.36
C HIS A 173 0.23 -4.32 20.66
N THR A 174 -0.08 -3.08 20.96
CA THR A 174 -0.85 -2.64 22.12
C THR A 174 -1.88 -1.61 21.69
N LYS A 175 -2.76 -1.18 22.58
CA LYS A 175 -3.74 -0.13 22.30
C LYS A 175 -3.12 1.22 21.90
N THR A 176 -1.87 1.45 22.29
CA THR A 176 -1.17 2.74 22.07
C THR A 176 0.06 2.63 21.18
N THR A 177 0.61 1.43 20.97
CA THR A 177 1.86 1.29 20.21
C THR A 177 1.82 0.03 19.37
N THR A 178 2.17 0.15 18.10
CA THR A 178 2.40 -0.97 17.20
C THR A 178 3.77 -0.81 16.55
N PHE A 179 4.59 -1.87 16.60
CA PHE A 179 5.88 -1.93 15.93
C PHE A 179 5.97 -3.21 15.11
N THR A 180 6.23 -3.04 13.82
CA THR A 180 6.42 -4.15 12.87
C THR A 180 7.69 -3.93 12.06
N ALA A 181 8.35 -5.01 11.69
CA ALA A 181 9.46 -4.97 10.74
C ALA A 181 9.43 -6.21 9.85
N GLY A 182 9.96 -6.07 8.65
CA GLY A 182 9.95 -7.16 7.68
C GLY A 182 10.65 -6.80 6.38
N ILE A 183 10.37 -7.59 5.38
CA ILE A 183 10.85 -7.42 4.02
C ILE A 183 9.69 -7.49 3.03
N MET A 184 9.84 -6.78 1.93
CA MET A 184 8.89 -6.76 0.82
C MET A 184 9.65 -6.87 -0.50
N GLY A 185 9.15 -7.68 -1.42
CA GLY A 185 9.64 -7.80 -2.78
C GLY A 185 8.54 -7.47 -3.77
N MET A 186 8.89 -6.74 -4.83
CA MET A 186 7.97 -6.35 -5.91
C MET A 186 8.59 -6.63 -7.27
N THR A 187 7.78 -7.10 -8.21
CA THR A 187 8.22 -7.33 -9.59
C THR A 187 8.46 -6.05 -10.39
N LEU A 188 7.95 -4.91 -9.91
CA LEU A 188 8.13 -3.59 -10.53
C LEU A 188 9.54 -3.03 -10.44
N PHE A 189 10.24 -3.33 -9.35
CA PHE A 189 11.56 -2.78 -9.10
C PHE A 189 12.64 -3.74 -9.60
N SER A 190 13.09 -3.51 -10.83
CA SER A 190 14.23 -4.26 -11.39
C SER A 190 15.54 -4.00 -10.65
N SER A 191 15.68 -2.81 -10.06
CA SER A 191 16.94 -2.38 -9.41
C SER A 191 17.00 -2.76 -7.92
N ILE A 192 15.87 -2.82 -7.21
CA ILE A 192 15.79 -3.17 -5.80
C ILE A 192 14.64 -4.17 -5.61
N PRO A 193 14.87 -5.47 -5.88
CA PRO A 193 13.81 -6.47 -5.83
C PRO A 193 13.32 -6.75 -4.41
N ILE A 194 14.12 -6.47 -3.38
CA ILE A 194 13.80 -6.70 -1.97
C ILE A 194 14.09 -5.43 -1.18
N MET A 195 13.13 -5.01 -0.38
CA MET A 195 13.16 -3.77 0.38
C MET A 195 12.80 -4.04 1.84
N PRO A 196 13.56 -3.53 2.83
CA PRO A 196 13.14 -3.58 4.23
C PRO A 196 11.93 -2.67 4.44
N VAL A 197 11.01 -3.14 5.31
CA VAL A 197 9.84 -2.38 5.73
C VAL A 197 9.85 -2.32 7.24
N ILE A 198 9.77 -1.12 7.79
CA ILE A 198 9.66 -0.89 9.23
C ILE A 198 8.47 0.04 9.45
N SER A 199 7.54 -0.36 10.30
CA SER A 199 6.40 0.47 10.65
C SER A 199 6.31 0.66 12.15
N TYR A 200 6.17 1.89 12.58
CA TYR A 200 5.97 2.29 13.95
C TYR A 200 4.77 3.23 14.04
N TRP A 201 3.78 2.83 14.83
CA TRP A 201 2.63 3.65 15.15
C TRP A 201 2.56 3.86 16.67
N HIS A 202 2.33 5.10 17.08
CA HIS A 202 2.19 5.43 18.49
C HIS A 202 1.09 6.49 18.70
N ARG A 203 0.22 6.23 19.69
CA ARG A 203 -0.76 7.20 20.20
C ARG A 203 -0.25 7.74 21.53
N PHE A 204 -0.11 9.03 21.60
CA PHE A 204 0.35 9.73 22.80
C PHE A 204 -0.72 9.71 23.92
N ASN A 205 -0.36 10.25 25.09
CA ASN A 205 -1.29 10.40 26.21
C ASN A 205 -2.51 11.28 25.82
N ASN A 206 -2.31 12.27 24.94
CA ASN A 206 -3.41 12.92 24.25
C ASN A 206 -3.99 11.94 23.20
N PRO A 207 -5.23 11.42 23.39
CA PRO A 207 -5.80 10.40 22.52
C PRO A 207 -6.02 10.88 21.08
N ASN A 208 -6.03 12.20 20.89
CA ASN A 208 -6.20 12.83 19.58
C ASN A 208 -4.89 12.90 18.78
N LEU A 209 -3.74 12.70 19.43
CA LEU A 209 -2.43 12.81 18.79
C LEU A 209 -1.83 11.43 18.56
N SER A 210 -1.42 11.17 17.33
CA SER A 210 -0.70 9.93 16.97
C SER A 210 0.38 10.21 15.92
N VAL A 211 1.43 9.40 15.97
CA VAL A 211 2.50 9.36 14.96
C VAL A 211 2.47 8.02 14.24
N ASP A 212 2.75 8.04 12.95
CA ASP A 212 2.79 6.89 12.07
C ASP A 212 4.01 7.01 11.15
N ILE A 213 4.94 6.12 11.31
CA ILE A 213 6.18 6.06 10.55
C ILE A 213 6.21 4.73 9.81
N THR A 214 6.29 4.75 8.50
CA THR A 214 6.49 3.56 7.67
C THR A 214 7.64 3.82 6.72
N MET A 215 8.77 3.24 7.02
CA MET A 215 9.97 3.37 6.19
C MET A 215 9.95 2.35 5.05
N PRO A 216 10.37 2.74 3.83
CA PRO A 216 11.02 4.03 3.49
C PRO A 216 10.05 5.15 3.08
N SER A 217 8.74 4.98 3.14
CA SER A 217 7.80 5.79 2.34
C SER A 217 7.04 6.88 3.08
N GLN A 218 6.84 6.79 4.41
CA GLN A 218 5.83 7.63 5.06
C GLN A 218 6.22 8.06 6.47
N PHE A 219 5.98 9.32 6.77
CA PHE A 219 5.95 9.88 8.11
C PHE A 219 4.70 10.74 8.25
N TYR A 220 3.82 10.40 9.18
CA TYR A 220 2.62 11.18 9.48
C TYR A 220 2.51 11.47 10.96
N MET A 221 2.19 12.71 11.26
CA MET A 221 1.70 13.12 12.55
C MET A 221 0.23 13.51 12.39
N ARG A 222 -0.66 12.88 13.14
CA ARG A 222 -2.10 13.07 13.01
C ARG A 222 -2.65 13.66 14.30
N TYR A 223 -3.40 14.73 14.15
CA TYR A 223 -4.19 15.32 15.22
C TYR A 223 -5.67 15.28 14.85
N GLN A 224 -6.48 14.66 15.69
CA GLN A 224 -7.92 14.54 15.49
C GLN A 224 -8.61 15.70 16.19
N LEU A 225 -9.15 16.66 15.43
CA LEU A 225 -9.77 17.89 15.96
C LEU A 225 -11.11 17.63 16.67
N ASN A 226 -11.87 16.62 16.24
CA ASN A 226 -13.14 16.24 16.85
C ASN A 226 -13.19 14.74 17.10
N SER A 227 -13.34 14.36 18.35
CA SER A 227 -13.75 13.02 18.73
C SER A 227 -15.27 12.90 18.62
N HIS A 228 -15.86 13.05 17.44
CA HIS A 228 -17.17 12.48 17.25
C HIS A 228 -17.00 10.97 17.41
N ARG A 229 -17.36 10.50 18.57
CA ARG A 229 -17.46 9.10 18.91
C ARG A 229 -18.32 8.46 17.84
N PHE A 230 -17.74 7.62 17.02
CA PHE A 230 -18.56 6.61 16.36
C PHE A 230 -19.35 5.96 17.47
N PRO A 231 -20.67 5.74 17.29
CA PRO A 231 -21.47 5.09 18.31
C PRO A 231 -20.77 3.82 18.76
N PRO A 232 -20.85 3.45 20.05
CA PRO A 232 -20.26 2.21 20.52
C PRO A 232 -20.79 1.07 19.64
N GLU A 233 -19.89 0.18 19.26
CA GLU A 233 -20.23 -1.02 18.51
C GLU A 233 -21.43 -1.67 19.20
N LEU A 234 -22.54 -1.82 18.46
CA LEU A 234 -23.69 -2.59 18.91
C LEU A 234 -23.21 -4.03 19.21
N PRO A 235 -23.68 -4.65 20.31
CA PRO A 235 -23.24 -5.95 20.77
C PRO A 235 -23.47 -7.06 19.74
#